data_e03900c9ff7be99f876e7aa4fe153bfc
#
_entry.id   e03900c9ff7be99f876e7aa4fe153bfc
#
_cell.length_a   1.000
_cell.length_b   1.000
_cell.length_c   1.000
_cell.angle_alpha   90.00
_cell.angle_beta   90.00
_cell.angle_gamma   90.00
#
_symmetry.space_group_name_H-M   'P 1'
#
loop_
_entity.id
_entity.type
_entity.pdbx_description
1 polymer ?
#
loop_
_entity_poly.entity_id
_entity_poly.type
_entity_poly.pdbx_seq_one_letter_code
_entity_poly.pdbx_strand_id
1 'polypeptide(L)'
;MRTFFVFDIREEYLALYYNYEISLYNLLKQVYTIKKDNIIYGKHLFYQLIKPLPKEELDRRLFITLHQDIPYSKRCNVHIYNNFYLSEITTMEVKKTYIKISTSKDQNYFFKGLYKENPYFFVCDFANNDYFF
;
A
#
# COMPACT_ATOMS: atom_id res chain seq x y z
N MET A 1 -12.33 7.56 -8.39
CA MET A 1 -11.03 7.36 -7.75
C MET A 1 -10.79 5.90 -7.40
N ARG A 2 -9.58 5.42 -7.58
CA ARG A 2 -9.19 4.08 -7.13
C ARG A 2 -8.49 4.16 -5.79
N THR A 3 -8.64 3.12 -5.00
CA THR A 3 -7.96 2.99 -3.71
C THR A 3 -7.10 1.73 -3.73
N PHE A 4 -5.81 1.90 -3.47
CA PHE A 4 -4.86 0.80 -3.36
C PHE A 4 -4.41 0.65 -1.91
N PHE A 5 -4.25 -0.59 -1.50
CA PHE A 5 -3.65 -0.94 -0.21
C PHE A 5 -2.32 -1.66 -0.48
N VAL A 6 -1.26 -1.19 0.16
CA VAL A 6 0.09 -1.71 -0.05
C VAL A 6 0.55 -2.38 1.24
N PHE A 7 0.99 -3.62 1.11
CA PHE A 7 1.38 -4.46 2.25
C PHE A 7 2.83 -4.91 2.11
N ASP A 8 3.52 -4.96 3.25
CA ASP A 8 4.84 -5.59 3.36
C ASP A 8 4.63 -7.01 3.87
N ILE A 9 4.83 -7.98 2.98
CA ILE A 9 4.58 -9.39 3.28
C ILE A 9 5.79 -9.97 4.02
N ARG A 10 5.56 -10.75 5.08
CA ARG A 10 6.65 -11.43 5.80
C ARG A 10 7.41 -12.36 4.87
N GLU A 11 8.73 -12.42 5.04
CA GLU A 11 9.63 -13.12 4.13
C GLU A 11 9.24 -14.59 3.91
N GLU A 12 8.84 -15.31 4.97
CA GLU A 12 8.45 -16.72 4.86
C GLU A 12 7.22 -16.90 3.98
N TYR A 13 6.29 -15.96 4.00
CA TYR A 13 5.10 -16.00 3.15
C TYR A 13 5.37 -15.44 1.76
N LEU A 14 6.27 -14.46 1.65
CA LEU A 14 6.69 -13.93 0.36
C LEU A 14 7.29 -15.03 -0.51
N ALA A 15 8.20 -15.83 0.04
CA ALA A 15 8.79 -16.96 -0.67
C ALA A 15 7.74 -17.98 -1.12
N LEU A 16 6.71 -18.20 -0.29
CA LEU A 16 5.64 -19.15 -0.60
C LEU A 16 4.69 -18.64 -1.67
N TYR A 17 4.31 -17.35 -1.62
CA TYR A 17 3.24 -16.78 -2.45
C TYR A 17 3.74 -15.96 -3.64
N TYR A 18 5.03 -15.80 -3.84
CA TYR A 18 5.56 -14.93 -4.90
C TYR A 18 5.06 -15.35 -6.30
N ASN A 19 4.93 -16.67 -6.55
CA ASN A 19 4.37 -17.20 -7.79
C ASN A 19 2.88 -17.56 -7.68
N TYR A 20 2.23 -17.21 -6.56
CA TYR A 20 0.83 -17.52 -6.29
C TYR A 20 0.11 -16.30 -5.75
N GLU A 21 0.23 -15.17 -6.46
CA GLU A 21 -0.30 -13.87 -6.02
C GLU A 21 -1.81 -13.92 -5.76
N ILE A 22 -2.54 -14.69 -6.55
CA ILE A 22 -4.00 -14.80 -6.37
C ILE A 22 -4.36 -15.39 -5.01
N SER A 23 -3.59 -16.36 -4.54
CA SER A 23 -3.84 -16.97 -3.22
C SER A 23 -3.58 -15.97 -2.10
N LEU A 24 -2.50 -15.21 -2.20
CA LEU A 24 -2.19 -14.13 -1.25
C LEU A 24 -3.26 -13.04 -1.26
N TYR A 25 -3.68 -12.62 -2.45
CA TYR A 25 -4.74 -11.64 -2.61
C TYR A 25 -6.05 -12.10 -1.96
N ASN A 26 -6.45 -13.36 -2.18
CA ASN A 26 -7.67 -13.90 -1.60
C ASN A 26 -7.62 -13.94 -0.07
N LEU A 27 -6.47 -14.26 0.53
CA LEU A 27 -6.29 -14.23 1.98
C LEU A 27 -6.44 -12.80 2.52
N LEU A 28 -5.81 -11.83 1.89
CA LEU A 28 -5.90 -10.43 2.31
C LEU A 28 -7.32 -9.89 2.13
N LYS A 29 -8.00 -10.27 1.05
CA LYS A 29 -9.39 -9.89 0.81
C LYS A 29 -10.33 -10.47 1.88
N GLN A 30 -10.12 -11.70 2.30
CA GLN A 30 -10.88 -12.30 3.40
C GLN A 30 -10.75 -11.48 4.69
N VAL A 31 -9.53 -11.06 5.02
CA VAL A 31 -9.29 -10.21 6.20
C VAL A 31 -9.99 -8.86 6.05
N TYR A 32 -9.89 -8.24 4.88
CA TYR A 32 -10.51 -6.94 4.60
C TYR A 32 -12.03 -6.98 4.72
N THR A 33 -12.66 -8.09 4.31
CA THR A 33 -14.12 -8.23 4.30
C THR A 33 -14.66 -8.98 5.51
N ILE A 34 -13.83 -9.31 6.51
CA ILE A 34 -14.22 -10.11 7.66
C ILE A 34 -15.30 -9.41 8.48
N LYS A 35 -16.26 -10.19 8.97
CA LYS A 35 -17.34 -9.70 9.82
C LYS A 35 -16.86 -9.45 11.24
N LYS A 36 -17.55 -8.57 11.98
CA LYS A 36 -17.20 -8.22 13.36
C LYS A 36 -17.01 -9.43 14.27
N ASP A 37 -17.81 -10.48 14.09
CA ASP A 37 -17.77 -11.69 14.92
C ASP A 37 -16.44 -12.44 14.81
N ASN A 38 -15.74 -12.29 13.68
CA ASN A 38 -14.48 -12.98 13.39
C ASN A 38 -13.27 -12.04 13.41
N ILE A 39 -13.42 -10.82 13.94
CA ILE A 39 -12.39 -9.78 13.85
C ILE A 39 -11.09 -10.20 14.55
N ILE A 40 -11.17 -10.92 15.67
CA ILE A 40 -9.98 -11.39 16.40
C ILE A 40 -9.20 -12.40 15.55
N TYR A 41 -9.89 -13.35 14.94
CA TYR A 41 -9.29 -14.34 14.05
C TYR A 41 -8.65 -13.65 12.82
N GLY A 42 -9.37 -12.68 12.26
CA GLY A 42 -8.86 -11.90 11.13
C GLY A 42 -7.60 -11.12 11.48
N LYS A 43 -7.52 -10.52 12.66
CA LYS A 43 -6.33 -9.84 13.14
C LYS A 43 -5.14 -10.81 13.28
N HIS A 44 -5.34 -11.98 13.84
CA HIS A 44 -4.28 -12.99 13.96
C HIS A 44 -3.75 -13.40 12.59
N LEU A 45 -4.63 -13.71 11.65
CA LEU A 45 -4.24 -14.06 10.29
C LEU A 45 -3.46 -12.93 9.64
N PHE A 46 -3.94 -11.71 9.78
CA PHE A 46 -3.31 -10.51 9.21
C PHE A 46 -1.89 -10.32 9.73
N TYR A 47 -1.71 -10.39 11.06
CA TYR A 47 -0.38 -10.21 11.67
C TYR A 47 0.58 -11.37 11.38
N GLN A 48 0.08 -12.54 11.01
CA GLN A 48 0.91 -13.63 10.53
C GLN A 48 1.47 -13.36 9.14
N LEU A 49 0.67 -12.72 8.27
CA LEU A 49 1.05 -12.47 6.87
C LEU A 49 1.84 -11.19 6.69
N ILE A 50 1.52 -10.15 7.46
CA ILE A 50 1.97 -8.78 7.22
C ILE A 50 3.05 -8.38 8.21
N LYS A 51 4.12 -7.79 7.68
CA LYS A 51 5.18 -7.18 8.46
C LYS A 51 4.78 -5.75 8.81
N PRO A 52 4.87 -5.32 10.08
CA PRO A 52 4.60 -3.93 10.43
C PRO A 52 5.53 -2.98 9.71
N LEU A 53 5.00 -1.82 9.31
CA LEU A 53 5.78 -0.78 8.64
C LEU A 53 6.44 0.15 9.66
N PRO A 54 7.70 0.57 9.43
CA PRO A 54 8.33 1.64 10.23
C PRO A 54 7.78 3.00 9.80
N LYS A 55 6.56 3.31 10.22
CA LYS A 55 5.74 4.42 9.71
C LYS A 55 6.50 5.75 9.68
N GLU A 56 7.04 6.16 10.81
CA GLU A 56 7.69 7.47 10.92
C GLU A 56 8.95 7.57 10.06
N GLU A 57 9.76 6.52 10.07
CA GLU A 57 10.96 6.47 9.26
C GLU A 57 10.66 6.38 7.78
N LEU A 58 9.65 5.60 7.40
CA LEU A 58 9.22 5.47 6.02
C LEU A 58 8.65 6.79 5.49
N ASP A 59 7.82 7.48 6.28
CA ASP A 59 7.32 8.82 5.94
C ASP A 59 8.47 9.79 5.70
N ARG A 60 9.49 9.77 6.55
CA ARG A 60 10.66 10.64 6.43
C ARG A 60 11.47 10.34 5.18
N ARG A 61 11.73 9.07 4.90
CA ARG A 61 12.49 8.66 3.70
C ARG A 61 11.75 9.02 2.43
N LEU A 62 10.44 8.80 2.39
CA LEU A 62 9.61 9.16 1.24
C LEU A 62 9.62 10.67 1.02
N PHE A 63 9.50 11.46 2.07
CA PHE A 63 9.57 12.91 1.97
C PHE A 63 10.93 13.36 1.40
N ILE A 64 12.03 12.83 1.90
CA ILE A 64 13.38 13.18 1.43
C ILE A 64 13.52 12.85 -0.06
N THR A 65 13.00 11.70 -0.49
CA THR A 65 13.10 11.27 -1.88
C THR A 65 12.22 12.12 -2.82
N LEU A 66 11.02 12.53 -2.36
CA LEU A 66 10.00 13.11 -3.22
C LEU A 66 9.88 14.63 -3.16
N HIS A 67 10.42 15.27 -2.13
CA HIS A 67 10.15 16.70 -1.87
C HIS A 67 10.68 17.66 -2.94
N GLN A 68 11.61 17.21 -3.79
CA GLN A 68 12.13 18.03 -4.88
C GLN A 68 11.18 18.11 -6.07
N ASP A 69 10.23 17.20 -6.18
CA ASP A 69 9.23 17.22 -7.23
C ASP A 69 8.17 18.28 -6.92
N ILE A 70 8.02 19.26 -7.79
CA ILE A 70 7.13 20.42 -7.55
C ILE A 70 5.69 20.01 -7.25
N PRO A 71 5.06 19.03 -7.96
CA PRO A 71 3.68 18.64 -7.68
C PRO A 71 3.50 17.91 -6.34
N TYR A 72 4.58 17.44 -5.74
CA TYR A 72 4.53 16.73 -4.46
C TYR A 72 4.48 17.70 -3.30
N SER A 73 3.66 17.37 -2.30
CA SER A 73 3.62 18.04 -1.02
C SER A 73 3.27 17.06 0.09
N LYS A 74 3.53 17.43 1.32
CA LYS A 74 3.16 16.62 2.49
C LYS A 74 2.43 17.50 3.49
N ARG A 75 1.24 17.06 3.91
CA ARG A 75 0.43 17.76 4.90
C ARG A 75 0.14 16.80 6.05
N CYS A 76 0.72 17.08 7.23
CA CYS A 76 0.68 16.17 8.37
C CYS A 76 1.25 14.79 7.96
N ASN A 77 0.45 13.73 8.02
CA ASN A 77 0.88 12.38 7.67
C ASN A 77 0.50 11.97 6.25
N VAL A 78 -0.02 12.90 5.45
CA VAL A 78 -0.51 12.59 4.10
C VAL A 78 0.45 13.14 3.06
N HIS A 79 0.93 12.25 2.19
CA HIS A 79 1.70 12.62 1.01
C HIS A 79 0.71 12.92 -0.12
N ILE A 80 0.91 14.05 -0.80
CA ILE A 80 -0.03 14.53 -1.82
C ILE A 80 0.74 14.78 -3.10
N TYR A 81 0.26 14.22 -4.20
CA TYR A 81 0.75 14.53 -5.54
C TYR A 81 -0.40 15.13 -6.34
N ASN A 82 -0.28 16.41 -6.67
CA ASN A 82 -1.26 17.13 -7.46
C ASN A 82 -0.57 17.69 -8.69
N ASN A 83 -0.66 16.97 -9.80
CA ASN A 83 -0.10 17.39 -11.07
C ASN A 83 -1.21 17.81 -12.02
N PHE A 84 -1.38 19.10 -12.15
CA PHE A 84 -2.43 19.70 -12.96
C PHE A 84 -2.32 19.30 -14.44
N TYR A 85 -1.09 19.26 -14.97
CA TYR A 85 -0.86 18.94 -16.39
C TYR A 85 -1.19 17.49 -16.74
N LEU A 86 -0.97 16.57 -15.82
CA LEU A 86 -1.27 15.15 -16.00
C LEU A 86 -2.68 14.79 -15.51
N SER A 87 -3.43 15.75 -14.98
CA SER A 87 -4.73 15.51 -14.34
C SER A 87 -4.66 14.43 -13.27
N GLU A 88 -3.55 14.39 -12.55
CA GLU A 88 -3.37 13.42 -11.46
C GLU A 88 -3.51 14.07 -10.11
N ILE A 89 -4.42 13.52 -9.30
CA ILE A 89 -4.54 13.82 -7.88
C ILE A 89 -4.43 12.49 -7.14
N THR A 90 -3.36 12.35 -6.37
CA THR A 90 -3.07 11.11 -5.63
C THR A 90 -2.65 11.46 -4.22
N THR A 91 -3.24 10.77 -3.24
CA THR A 91 -2.85 10.88 -1.84
C THR A 91 -2.35 9.54 -1.35
N MET A 92 -1.35 9.58 -0.46
CA MET A 92 -0.78 8.37 0.15
C MET A 92 -0.62 8.60 1.64
N GLU A 93 -1.08 7.64 2.42
CA GLU A 93 -0.91 7.67 3.87
C GLU A 93 -0.31 6.36 4.35
N VAL A 94 0.83 6.46 5.04
CA VAL A 94 1.49 5.30 5.64
C VAL A 94 0.85 5.03 6.99
N LYS A 95 0.31 3.83 7.15
CA LYS A 95 -0.24 3.33 8.41
C LYS A 95 0.76 2.37 9.06
N LYS A 96 0.40 1.78 10.20
CA LYS A 96 1.29 0.85 10.91
C LYS A 96 1.48 -0.47 10.16
N THR A 97 0.47 -0.93 9.43
CA THR A 97 0.46 -2.26 8.81
C THR A 97 0.19 -2.22 7.32
N TYR A 98 -0.10 -1.06 6.75
CA TYR A 98 -0.32 -0.91 5.31
C TYR A 98 -0.15 0.54 4.90
N ILE A 99 -0.04 0.75 3.58
CA ILE A 99 -0.06 2.08 2.97
C ILE A 99 -1.36 2.19 2.17
N LYS A 100 -2.10 3.28 2.36
CA LYS A 100 -3.33 3.54 1.62
C LYS A 100 -3.08 4.62 0.59
N ILE A 101 -3.41 4.33 -0.68
CA ILE A 101 -3.28 5.27 -1.79
C ILE A 101 -4.66 5.49 -2.41
N SER A 102 -5.07 6.74 -2.52
CA SER A 102 -6.27 7.15 -3.26
C SER A 102 -5.84 7.95 -4.46
N THR A 103 -6.24 7.54 -5.67
CA THR A 103 -5.69 8.11 -6.89
C THR A 103 -6.73 8.21 -8.00
N SER A 104 -6.54 9.20 -8.87
CA SER A 104 -7.29 9.36 -10.13
C SER A 104 -6.64 8.58 -11.29
N LYS A 105 -5.46 7.98 -11.07
CA LYS A 105 -4.69 7.29 -12.13
C LYS A 105 -4.36 5.86 -11.71
N ASP A 106 -4.44 4.93 -12.66
CA ASP A 106 -4.06 3.53 -12.40
C ASP A 106 -2.57 3.40 -12.12
N GLN A 107 -1.73 4.06 -12.89
CA GLN A 107 -0.29 4.13 -12.68
C GLN A 107 0.02 5.47 -12.04
N ASN A 108 -0.02 5.52 -10.71
CA ASN A 108 0.15 6.77 -9.99
C ASN A 108 1.62 7.02 -9.61
N TYR A 109 1.89 8.26 -9.27
CA TYR A 109 3.20 8.78 -8.94
C TYR A 109 3.93 7.99 -7.84
N PHE A 110 3.21 7.57 -6.80
CA PHE A 110 3.84 6.98 -5.62
C PHE A 110 4.34 5.55 -5.83
N PHE A 111 3.84 4.82 -6.82
CA PHE A 111 4.27 3.44 -7.05
C PHE A 111 5.77 3.34 -7.31
N LYS A 112 6.34 4.26 -8.05
CA LYS A 112 7.78 4.26 -8.34
C LYS A 112 8.62 4.47 -7.08
N GLY A 113 8.20 5.41 -6.23
CA GLY A 113 8.86 5.67 -4.95
C GLY A 113 8.79 4.48 -4.00
N LEU A 114 7.64 3.84 -3.92
CA LEU A 114 7.46 2.64 -3.10
C LEU A 114 8.27 1.46 -3.62
N TYR A 115 8.35 1.28 -4.93
CA TYR A 115 9.18 0.22 -5.53
C TYR A 115 10.66 0.40 -5.16
N LYS A 116 11.16 1.63 -5.10
CA LYS A 116 12.53 1.91 -4.67
C LYS A 116 12.75 1.57 -3.20
N GLU A 117 11.74 1.76 -2.35
CA GLU A 117 11.83 1.41 -0.93
C GLU A 117 11.82 -0.11 -0.74
N ASN A 118 10.92 -0.81 -1.43
CA ASN A 118 10.82 -2.27 -1.36
C ASN A 118 10.12 -2.79 -2.62
N PRO A 119 10.85 -3.47 -3.53
CA PRO A 119 10.24 -4.00 -4.76
C PRO A 119 9.29 -5.16 -4.53
N TYR A 120 9.19 -5.67 -3.30
CA TYR A 120 8.32 -6.79 -2.95
C TYR A 120 7.05 -6.36 -2.23
N PHE A 121 6.76 -5.08 -2.17
CA PHE A 121 5.46 -4.62 -1.68
C PHE A 121 4.34 -5.23 -2.54
N PHE A 122 3.32 -5.74 -1.86
CA PHE A 122 2.14 -6.30 -2.51
C PHE A 122 1.01 -5.28 -2.52
N VAL A 123 0.53 -4.94 -3.71
CA VAL A 123 -0.47 -3.89 -3.92
C VAL A 123 -1.80 -4.54 -4.25
N CYS A 124 -2.87 -4.14 -3.56
CA CYS A 124 -4.21 -4.65 -3.75
C CYS A 124 -5.20 -3.52 -4.00
N ASP A 125 -6.11 -3.75 -4.95
CA ASP A 125 -7.33 -2.95 -5.13
C ASP A 125 -8.53 -3.89 -4.95
N PHE A 126 -9.08 -3.92 -3.73
CA PHE A 126 -10.14 -4.86 -3.39
C PHE A 126 -11.47 -4.54 -4.09
N ALA A 127 -11.70 -3.29 -4.43
CA ALA A 127 -12.93 -2.89 -5.12
C ALA A 127 -12.96 -3.38 -6.58
N ASN A 128 -11.79 -3.44 -7.24
CA ASN A 128 -11.68 -3.83 -8.64
C ASN A 128 -11.05 -5.21 -8.85
N ASN A 129 -10.82 -5.97 -7.78
CA ASN A 129 -10.19 -7.30 -7.83
C ASN A 129 -8.84 -7.29 -8.57
N ASP A 130 -8.03 -6.28 -8.32
CA ASP A 130 -6.72 -6.11 -8.94
C ASP A 130 -5.61 -6.22 -7.89
N TYR A 131 -4.47 -6.78 -8.29
CA TYR A 131 -3.33 -6.98 -7.38
C TYR A 131 -2.04 -7.16 -8.18
N PHE A 132 -0.91 -6.77 -7.59
CA PHE A 132 0.41 -7.01 -8.17
C PHE A 132 1.52 -6.80 -7.11
N PHE A 133 2.67 -7.36 -7.41
CA PHE A 133 3.91 -7.02 -6.71
C PHE A 133 4.60 -5.84 -7.35
#